data_8bf3e915a8d602e0d846f1c10341479c
#
_entry.id   8bf3e915a8d602e0d846f1c10341479c
#
_cell.length_a   1.000
_cell.length_b   1.000
_cell.length_c   1.000
_cell.angle_alpha   90.00
_cell.angle_beta   90.00
_cell.angle_gamma   90.00
#
_symmetry.space_group_name_H-M   'P 1'
#
loop_
_entity.id
_entity.type
_entity.pdbx_description
1 polymer ?
#
loop_
_entity_poly.entity_id
_entity_poly.type
_entity_poly.pdbx_seq_one_letter_code
_entity_poly.pdbx_strand_id
1 'polypeptide(L)'
;MASTKLRPHRKAWFATLALVALAVALLFAMDRPPICTCGEVKLWHGVVQSSGNSQHLTDWYSPSHFTHGLIMYFFAWLLWRKWKLFGGRPARWALPIAVVVEAAWEVIENTPMIIDRYREVTVSWGYSGDSIVNSTADIAWMIVGFVLATRLPARISVALAAFFELLTLWIIRDNLTLNVIMLFWPVEAIRQWQGMG
;
A
#
# COMPACT_ATOMS: atom_id res chain seq x y z
N MET A 1 33.12 -7.73 1.31
CA MET A 1 31.93 -7.64 2.18
C MET A 1 30.68 -7.90 1.34
N ALA A 2 29.98 -9.00 1.55
CA ALA A 2 28.73 -9.26 0.83
C ALA A 2 27.70 -8.17 1.20
N SER A 3 27.06 -7.59 0.19
CA SER A 3 26.04 -6.54 0.39
C SER A 3 24.98 -7.04 1.38
N THR A 4 24.82 -6.35 2.51
CA THR A 4 23.79 -6.64 3.50
C THR A 4 22.37 -6.30 3.02
N LYS A 5 22.27 -5.66 1.85
CA LYS A 5 21.01 -5.19 1.28
C LYS A 5 20.26 -6.28 0.50
N LEU A 6 18.92 -6.24 0.54
CA LEU A 6 18.01 -7.19 -0.12
C LEU A 6 17.71 -6.72 -1.55
N ARG A 7 18.68 -6.75 -2.46
CA ARG A 7 18.43 -6.35 -3.86
C ARG A 7 17.74 -7.47 -4.62
N PRO A 8 16.61 -7.19 -5.30
CA PRO A 8 15.93 -8.19 -6.12
C PRO A 8 16.81 -8.63 -7.31
N HIS A 9 16.83 -9.92 -7.62
CA HIS A 9 17.47 -10.48 -8.80
C HIS A 9 16.48 -10.66 -9.95
N ARG A 10 16.94 -10.97 -11.15
CA ARG A 10 16.10 -11.07 -12.35
C ARG A 10 14.89 -11.99 -12.18
N LYS A 11 15.07 -13.19 -11.59
CA LYS A 11 13.94 -14.13 -11.36
C LYS A 11 12.93 -13.57 -10.34
N ALA A 12 13.37 -12.79 -9.36
CA ALA A 12 12.48 -12.13 -8.42
C ALA A 12 11.60 -11.08 -9.13
N TRP A 13 12.13 -10.33 -10.09
CA TRP A 13 11.35 -9.41 -10.89
C TRP A 13 10.29 -10.10 -11.76
N PHE A 14 10.65 -11.23 -12.40
CA PHE A 14 9.64 -12.02 -13.14
C PHE A 14 8.53 -12.54 -12.22
N ALA A 15 8.86 -13.05 -11.04
CA ALA A 15 7.87 -13.48 -10.06
C ALA A 15 7.00 -12.29 -9.60
N THR A 16 7.59 -11.12 -9.34
CA THR A 16 6.86 -9.88 -9.01
C THR A 16 5.85 -9.53 -10.09
N LEU A 17 6.26 -9.48 -11.36
CA LEU A 17 5.36 -9.16 -12.46
C LEU A 17 4.23 -10.19 -12.62
N ALA A 18 4.54 -11.48 -12.45
CA ALA A 18 3.52 -12.54 -12.48
C ALA A 18 2.50 -12.40 -11.35
N LEU A 19 2.95 -12.00 -10.14
CA LEU A 19 2.06 -11.76 -9.00
C LEU A 19 1.17 -10.53 -9.20
N VAL A 20 1.71 -9.44 -9.76
CA VAL A 20 0.90 -8.27 -10.13
C VAL A 20 -0.15 -8.65 -11.17
N ALA A 21 0.23 -9.39 -12.21
CA ALA A 21 -0.72 -9.87 -13.23
C ALA A 21 -1.81 -10.77 -12.62
N LEU A 22 -1.45 -11.62 -11.64
CA LEU A 22 -2.43 -12.43 -10.91
C LEU A 22 -3.39 -11.56 -10.08
N ALA A 23 -2.89 -10.54 -9.37
CA ALA A 23 -3.73 -9.61 -8.62
C ALA A 23 -4.73 -8.89 -9.54
N VAL A 24 -4.27 -8.39 -10.69
CA VAL A 24 -5.12 -7.78 -11.71
C VAL A 24 -6.21 -8.75 -12.19
N ALA A 25 -5.85 -10.01 -12.47
CA ALA A 25 -6.82 -11.03 -12.89
C ALA A 25 -7.86 -11.33 -11.80
N LEU A 26 -7.45 -11.37 -10.52
CA LEU A 26 -8.37 -11.56 -9.40
C LEU A 26 -9.33 -10.38 -9.24
N LEU A 27 -8.84 -9.14 -9.34
CA LEU A 27 -9.68 -7.95 -9.28
C LEU A 27 -10.69 -7.89 -10.44
N PHE A 28 -10.29 -8.31 -11.63
CA PHE A 28 -11.23 -8.50 -12.74
C PHE A 28 -12.29 -9.57 -12.43
N ALA A 29 -11.90 -10.69 -11.85
CA ALA A 29 -12.82 -11.76 -11.45
C ALA A 29 -13.77 -11.34 -10.30
N MET A 30 -13.43 -10.28 -9.56
CA MET A 30 -14.27 -9.64 -8.54
C MET A 30 -15.15 -8.50 -9.11
N ASP A 31 -15.25 -8.36 -10.43
CA ASP A 31 -16.00 -7.31 -11.12
C ASP A 31 -15.55 -5.88 -10.73
N ARG A 32 -14.28 -5.69 -10.38
CA ARG A 32 -13.77 -4.34 -10.10
C ARG A 32 -13.65 -3.54 -11.41
N PRO A 33 -14.02 -2.23 -11.40
CA PRO A 33 -13.95 -1.42 -12.61
C PRO A 33 -12.48 -1.29 -13.06
N PRO A 34 -12.20 -1.45 -14.38
CA PRO A 34 -10.84 -1.31 -14.89
C PRO A 34 -10.23 0.06 -14.63
N ILE A 35 -11.03 1.12 -14.77
CA ILE A 35 -10.69 2.52 -14.51
C ILE A 35 -11.83 3.17 -13.74
N CYS A 36 -11.67 4.42 -13.34
CA CYS A 36 -12.75 5.22 -12.76
C CYS A 36 -14.02 5.11 -13.61
N THR A 37 -15.17 4.87 -12.95
CA THR A 37 -16.49 4.87 -13.62
C THR A 37 -16.84 6.24 -14.22
N CYS A 38 -16.10 7.29 -13.85
CA CYS A 38 -16.16 8.60 -14.49
C CYS A 38 -15.60 8.65 -15.93
N GLY A 39 -14.97 7.56 -16.42
CA GLY A 39 -14.38 7.44 -17.75
C GLY A 39 -12.99 8.08 -17.88
N GLU A 40 -12.42 8.63 -16.78
CA GLU A 40 -11.12 9.29 -16.79
C GLU A 40 -10.07 8.53 -15.96
N VAL A 41 -8.79 8.67 -16.32
CA VAL A 41 -7.64 8.26 -15.52
C VAL A 41 -6.78 9.48 -15.29
N LYS A 42 -6.71 9.95 -14.03
CA LYS A 42 -5.88 11.09 -13.62
C LYS A 42 -4.56 10.60 -13.04
N LEU A 43 -3.50 11.40 -13.21
CA LEU A 43 -2.24 11.15 -12.53
C LEU A 43 -2.37 11.37 -11.03
N TRP A 44 -3.18 12.36 -10.62
CA TRP A 44 -3.43 12.71 -9.23
C TRP A 44 -4.90 13.04 -8.98
N HIS A 45 -5.44 12.51 -7.89
CA HIS A 45 -6.76 12.85 -7.37
C HIS A 45 -6.64 13.25 -5.90
N GLY A 46 -6.95 14.50 -5.59
CA GLY A 46 -6.70 15.10 -4.26
C GLY A 46 -7.94 15.24 -3.36
N VAL A 47 -9.09 14.67 -3.75
CA VAL A 47 -10.35 14.82 -2.99
C VAL A 47 -10.75 13.47 -2.38
N VAL A 48 -10.47 13.29 -1.08
CA VAL A 48 -10.73 12.02 -0.37
C VAL A 48 -12.22 11.70 -0.32
N GLN A 49 -13.07 12.68 0.01
CA GLN A 49 -14.51 12.50 0.10
C GLN A 49 -15.20 12.67 -1.25
N SER A 50 -14.83 11.82 -2.20
CA SER A 50 -15.40 11.83 -3.54
C SER A 50 -15.48 10.42 -4.13
N SER A 51 -16.35 10.23 -5.11
CA SER A 51 -16.42 8.98 -5.87
C SER A 51 -15.19 8.70 -6.75
N GLY A 52 -14.30 9.67 -6.89
CA GLY A 52 -13.03 9.54 -7.60
C GLY A 52 -11.87 9.08 -6.71
N ASN A 53 -12.04 9.04 -5.40
CA ASN A 53 -11.02 8.54 -4.48
C ASN A 53 -10.76 7.05 -4.75
N SER A 54 -9.51 6.65 -4.75
CA SER A 54 -9.08 5.27 -5.06
C SER A 54 -9.52 4.78 -6.45
N GLN A 55 -9.63 5.69 -7.42
CA GLN A 55 -10.02 5.38 -8.80
C GLN A 55 -8.96 5.76 -9.86
N HIS A 56 -7.91 6.47 -9.44
CA HIS A 56 -6.92 7.07 -10.32
C HIS A 56 -5.51 6.53 -10.02
N LEU A 57 -4.48 6.99 -10.77
CA LEU A 57 -3.11 6.46 -10.60
C LEU A 57 -2.48 6.81 -9.26
N THR A 58 -2.80 7.99 -8.71
CA THR A 58 -2.31 8.40 -7.39
C THR A 58 -3.34 9.26 -6.67
N ASP A 59 -3.35 9.15 -5.35
CA ASP A 59 -4.16 9.94 -4.44
C ASP A 59 -3.46 10.10 -3.07
N TRP A 60 -4.19 10.55 -2.05
CA TRP A 60 -3.64 10.74 -0.70
C TRP A 60 -3.30 9.43 0.03
N TYR A 61 -3.70 8.25 -0.47
CA TYR A 61 -3.34 6.94 0.10
C TYR A 61 -2.12 6.30 -0.57
N SER A 62 -1.72 6.76 -1.77
CA SER A 62 -0.50 6.30 -2.44
C SER A 62 0.78 6.43 -1.57
N PRO A 63 0.96 7.49 -0.74
CA PRO A 63 2.03 7.56 0.26
C PRO A 63 2.02 6.42 1.28
N SER A 64 0.85 5.90 1.64
CA SER A 64 0.73 4.75 2.56
C SER A 64 1.28 3.48 1.91
N HIS A 65 0.94 3.19 0.65
CA HIS A 65 1.47 2.05 -0.10
C HIS A 65 3.00 2.17 -0.31
N PHE A 66 3.50 3.37 -0.57
CA PHE A 66 4.95 3.61 -0.58
C PHE A 66 5.58 3.27 0.78
N THR A 67 4.94 3.66 1.87
CA THR A 67 5.40 3.37 3.25
C THR A 67 5.32 1.88 3.55
N HIS A 68 4.31 1.14 3.06
CA HIS A 68 4.29 -0.33 3.11
C HIS A 68 5.57 -0.92 2.53
N GLY A 69 6.04 -0.43 1.39
CA GLY A 69 7.28 -0.89 0.78
C GLY A 69 8.51 -0.72 1.68
N LEU A 70 8.63 0.44 2.36
CA LEU A 70 9.71 0.70 3.32
C LEU A 70 9.63 -0.26 4.52
N ILE A 71 8.44 -0.46 5.06
CA ILE A 71 8.16 -1.33 6.21
C ILE A 71 8.43 -2.80 5.86
N MET A 72 7.93 -3.27 4.71
CA MET A 72 8.13 -4.65 4.26
C MET A 72 9.61 -4.96 4.00
N TYR A 73 10.36 -3.99 3.43
CA TYR A 73 11.81 -4.13 3.31
C TYR A 73 12.48 -4.26 4.67
N PHE A 74 12.11 -3.42 5.64
CA PHE A 74 12.66 -3.47 7.01
C PHE A 74 12.42 -4.84 7.66
N PHE A 75 11.19 -5.36 7.61
CA PHE A 75 10.87 -6.67 8.15
C PHE A 75 11.59 -7.79 7.43
N ALA A 76 11.66 -7.76 6.10
CA ALA A 76 12.40 -8.74 5.31
C ALA A 76 13.90 -8.75 5.69
N TRP A 77 14.50 -7.56 5.87
CA TRP A 77 15.87 -7.44 6.33
C TRP A 77 16.04 -7.99 7.76
N LEU A 78 15.14 -7.61 8.68
CA LEU A 78 15.15 -8.06 10.07
C LEU A 78 15.07 -9.59 10.17
N LEU A 79 14.09 -10.19 9.51
CA LEU A 79 13.83 -11.62 9.55
C LEU A 79 14.95 -12.43 8.87
N TRP A 80 15.38 -12.04 7.68
CA TRP A 80 16.20 -12.90 6.83
C TRP A 80 17.66 -12.48 6.75
N ARG A 81 18.02 -11.27 7.08
CA ARG A 81 19.43 -10.82 7.13
C ARG A 81 19.96 -10.73 8.55
N LYS A 82 19.20 -10.13 9.47
CA LYS A 82 19.62 -9.96 10.86
C LYS A 82 19.44 -11.26 11.65
N TRP A 83 18.21 -11.79 11.69
CA TRP A 83 17.90 -13.00 12.47
C TRP A 83 18.16 -14.31 11.70
N LYS A 84 18.43 -14.26 10.41
CA LYS A 84 18.72 -15.41 9.54
C LYS A 84 17.67 -16.54 9.62
N LEU A 85 16.40 -16.19 9.83
CA LEU A 85 15.33 -17.17 9.83
C LEU A 85 15.36 -17.97 8.52
N PHE A 86 15.13 -19.28 8.60
CA PHE A 86 15.24 -20.22 7.49
C PHE A 86 16.62 -20.18 6.80
N GLY A 87 17.71 -19.91 7.57
CA GLY A 87 19.06 -19.78 7.06
C GLY A 87 19.25 -18.57 6.11
N GLY A 88 18.35 -17.57 6.17
CA GLY A 88 18.38 -16.39 5.33
C GLY A 88 18.01 -16.65 3.86
N ARG A 89 17.55 -17.86 3.50
CA ARG A 89 17.20 -18.25 2.11
C ARG A 89 16.12 -17.38 1.49
N PRO A 90 15.03 -16.97 2.21
CA PRO A 90 14.00 -16.12 1.63
C PRO A 90 14.47 -14.71 1.24
N ALA A 91 15.60 -14.25 1.73
CA ALA A 91 16.12 -12.89 1.47
C ALA A 91 16.16 -12.52 -0.01
N ARG A 92 16.46 -13.47 -0.88
CA ARG A 92 16.50 -13.28 -2.34
C ARG A 92 15.13 -13.14 -3.00
N TRP A 93 14.07 -13.57 -2.28
CA TRP A 93 12.67 -13.50 -2.71
C TRP A 93 11.90 -12.43 -1.94
N ALA A 94 12.59 -11.57 -1.21
CA ALA A 94 11.98 -10.59 -0.33
C ALA A 94 10.97 -9.67 -1.06
N LEU A 95 11.29 -9.20 -2.27
CA LEU A 95 10.36 -8.38 -3.05
C LEU A 95 9.11 -9.16 -3.50
N PRO A 96 9.20 -10.35 -4.15
CA PRO A 96 7.99 -11.11 -4.45
C PRO A 96 7.13 -11.43 -3.23
N ILE A 97 7.74 -11.74 -2.07
CA ILE A 97 7.00 -11.99 -0.83
C ILE A 97 6.28 -10.72 -0.36
N ALA A 98 6.92 -9.56 -0.42
CA ALA A 98 6.27 -8.29 -0.14
C ALA A 98 5.10 -8.01 -1.08
N VAL A 99 5.27 -8.29 -2.39
CA VAL A 99 4.20 -8.15 -3.38
C VAL A 99 3.03 -9.12 -3.12
N VAL A 100 3.28 -10.34 -2.64
CA VAL A 100 2.18 -11.24 -2.22
C VAL A 100 1.37 -10.61 -1.10
N VAL A 101 2.03 -10.00 -0.10
CA VAL A 101 1.32 -9.37 1.03
C VAL A 101 0.50 -8.17 0.55
N GLU A 102 1.09 -7.30 -0.26
CA GLU A 102 0.39 -6.12 -0.79
C GLU A 102 -0.75 -6.51 -1.73
N ALA A 103 -0.51 -7.41 -2.69
CA ALA A 103 -1.54 -7.89 -3.60
C ALA A 103 -2.70 -8.61 -2.87
N ALA A 104 -2.40 -9.33 -1.80
CA ALA A 104 -3.43 -9.93 -0.96
C ALA A 104 -4.25 -8.85 -0.25
N TRP A 105 -3.59 -7.76 0.21
CA TRP A 105 -4.28 -6.62 0.79
C TRP A 105 -5.21 -5.97 -0.23
N GLU A 106 -4.75 -5.65 -1.43
CA GLU A 106 -5.55 -5.07 -2.52
C GLU A 106 -6.81 -5.91 -2.83
N VAL A 107 -6.65 -7.25 -2.86
CA VAL A 107 -7.78 -8.16 -3.08
C VAL A 107 -8.76 -8.12 -1.89
N ILE A 108 -8.25 -8.16 -0.66
CA ILE A 108 -9.07 -8.14 0.56
C ILE A 108 -9.79 -6.79 0.71
N GLU A 109 -9.09 -5.69 0.49
CA GLU A 109 -9.61 -4.32 0.59
C GLU A 109 -10.78 -4.10 -0.37
N ASN A 110 -10.74 -4.72 -1.53
CA ASN A 110 -11.78 -4.67 -2.54
C ASN A 110 -12.96 -5.64 -2.31
N THR A 111 -13.00 -6.33 -1.16
CA THR A 111 -14.17 -7.12 -0.75
C THR A 111 -15.26 -6.22 -0.15
N PRO A 112 -16.54 -6.60 -0.28
CA PRO A 112 -17.64 -5.85 0.34
C PRO A 112 -17.44 -5.63 1.84
N MET A 113 -16.87 -6.62 2.54
CA MET A 113 -16.63 -6.56 3.99
C MET A 113 -15.70 -5.39 4.36
N ILE A 114 -14.60 -5.20 3.64
CA ILE A 114 -13.66 -4.12 3.95
C ILE A 114 -14.15 -2.78 3.41
N ILE A 115 -14.79 -2.76 2.24
CA ILE A 115 -15.40 -1.55 1.69
C ILE A 115 -16.43 -0.96 2.68
N ASP A 116 -17.33 -1.79 3.20
CA ASP A 116 -18.34 -1.35 4.16
C ASP A 116 -17.67 -0.90 5.47
N ARG A 117 -16.63 -1.62 5.90
CA ARG A 117 -15.85 -1.24 7.07
C ARG A 117 -15.20 0.13 6.92
N TYR A 118 -14.56 0.43 5.78
CA TYR A 118 -13.98 1.74 5.52
C TYR A 118 -15.02 2.86 5.60
N ARG A 119 -16.18 2.67 4.99
CA ARG A 119 -17.29 3.66 5.04
C ARG A 119 -17.74 3.94 6.46
N GLU A 120 -17.75 2.92 7.31
CA GLU A 120 -18.23 3.07 8.69
C GLU A 120 -17.22 3.78 9.60
N VAL A 121 -15.92 3.54 9.42
CA VAL A 121 -14.92 3.88 10.44
C VAL A 121 -13.86 4.88 10.02
N THR A 122 -13.78 5.25 8.72
CA THR A 122 -12.77 6.18 8.21
C THR A 122 -13.38 7.43 7.58
N VAL A 123 -12.53 8.37 7.14
CA VAL A 123 -12.96 9.58 6.41
C VAL A 123 -13.46 9.28 5.00
N SER A 124 -13.27 8.06 4.49
CA SER A 124 -13.61 7.67 3.12
C SER A 124 -15.05 7.18 2.99
N TRP A 125 -16.03 7.98 3.40
CA TRP A 125 -17.45 7.60 3.42
C TRP A 125 -18.04 7.23 2.05
N GLY A 126 -17.46 7.78 0.97
CA GLY A 126 -17.86 7.48 -0.41
C GLY A 126 -17.08 6.33 -1.05
N TYR A 127 -16.23 5.66 -0.28
CA TYR A 127 -15.38 4.59 -0.81
C TYR A 127 -16.23 3.43 -1.36
N SER A 128 -15.99 3.05 -2.59
CA SER A 128 -16.68 1.96 -3.30
C SER A 128 -15.76 0.82 -3.71
N GLY A 129 -14.55 0.80 -3.11
CA GLY A 129 -13.43 -0.03 -3.53
C GLY A 129 -12.67 0.61 -4.68
N ASP A 130 -11.50 0.08 -4.99
CA ASP A 130 -10.59 0.65 -5.97
C ASP A 130 -10.96 0.28 -7.40
N SER A 131 -10.51 1.10 -8.34
CA SER A 131 -10.37 0.64 -9.71
C SER A 131 -9.13 -0.26 -9.86
N ILE A 132 -9.12 -1.14 -10.85
CA ILE A 132 -7.95 -2.02 -11.13
C ILE A 132 -6.70 -1.20 -11.42
N VAL A 133 -6.84 -0.04 -12.08
CA VAL A 133 -5.72 0.89 -12.31
C VAL A 133 -5.16 1.43 -10.99
N ASN A 134 -6.01 1.79 -10.03
CA ASN A 134 -5.58 2.28 -8.73
C ASN A 134 -4.86 1.19 -7.93
N SER A 135 -5.50 0.03 -7.70
CA SER A 135 -4.84 -1.10 -7.01
C SER A 135 -3.51 -1.51 -7.64
N THR A 136 -3.43 -1.47 -8.99
CA THR A 136 -2.16 -1.76 -9.68
C THR A 136 -1.10 -0.69 -9.40
N ALA A 137 -1.50 0.58 -9.36
CA ALA A 137 -0.61 1.69 -9.03
C ALA A 137 -0.16 1.63 -7.56
N ASP A 138 -1.01 1.22 -6.64
CA ASP A 138 -0.70 1.11 -5.22
C ASP A 138 0.30 -0.04 -4.96
N ILE A 139 0.15 -1.20 -5.61
CA ILE A 139 1.19 -2.23 -5.64
C ILE A 139 2.50 -1.67 -6.23
N ALA A 140 2.44 -0.85 -7.27
CA ALA A 140 3.63 -0.23 -7.84
C ALA A 140 4.29 0.75 -6.88
N TRP A 141 3.53 1.55 -6.12
CA TRP A 141 4.05 2.44 -5.08
C TRP A 141 4.74 1.67 -3.97
N MET A 142 4.16 0.54 -3.52
CA MET A 142 4.81 -0.36 -2.57
C MET A 142 6.16 -0.87 -3.13
N ILE A 143 6.20 -1.32 -4.39
CA ILE A 143 7.44 -1.77 -5.05
C ILE A 143 8.48 -0.65 -5.09
N VAL A 144 8.08 0.58 -5.40
CA VAL A 144 8.97 1.76 -5.40
C VAL A 144 9.56 1.99 -4.01
N GLY A 145 8.74 1.98 -2.96
CA GLY A 145 9.18 2.11 -1.57
C GLY A 145 10.19 1.01 -1.18
N PHE A 146 9.87 -0.24 -1.49
CA PHE A 146 10.74 -1.39 -1.23
C PHE A 146 12.10 -1.24 -1.95
N VAL A 147 12.09 -0.93 -3.24
CA VAL A 147 13.31 -0.78 -4.06
C VAL A 147 14.15 0.40 -3.58
N LEU A 148 13.54 1.53 -3.21
CA LEU A 148 14.25 2.65 -2.63
C LEU A 148 14.90 2.28 -1.30
N ALA A 149 14.21 1.56 -0.41
CA ALA A 149 14.80 1.08 0.85
C ALA A 149 16.03 0.18 0.62
N THR A 150 16.12 -0.53 -0.52
CA THR A 150 17.35 -1.28 -0.87
C THR A 150 18.56 -0.38 -1.15
N ARG A 151 18.34 0.90 -1.43
CA ARG A 151 19.40 1.85 -1.84
C ARG A 151 19.68 2.89 -0.78
N LEU A 152 18.65 3.35 -0.08
CA LEU A 152 18.73 4.42 0.92
C LEU A 152 19.34 3.94 2.25
N PRO A 153 19.99 4.81 3.02
CA PRO A 153 20.29 4.57 4.43
C PRO A 153 18.99 4.45 5.24
N ALA A 154 18.98 3.58 6.26
CA ALA A 154 17.79 3.35 7.09
C ALA A 154 17.19 4.64 7.68
N ARG A 155 18.05 5.58 8.11
CA ARG A 155 17.61 6.89 8.61
C ARG A 155 16.78 7.69 7.61
N ILE A 156 17.11 7.60 6.31
CA ILE A 156 16.35 8.29 5.26
C ILE A 156 15.02 7.58 5.02
N SER A 157 15.01 6.25 5.02
CA SER A 157 13.75 5.49 4.89
C SER A 157 12.78 5.79 6.04
N VAL A 158 13.29 5.86 7.28
CA VAL A 158 12.49 6.26 8.45
C VAL A 158 11.99 7.70 8.34
N ALA A 159 12.85 8.63 7.89
CA ALA A 159 12.46 10.03 7.71
C ALA A 159 11.37 10.18 6.63
N LEU A 160 11.46 9.42 5.52
CA LEU A 160 10.44 9.42 4.47
C LEU A 160 9.10 8.85 4.98
N ALA A 161 9.12 7.73 5.71
CA ALA A 161 7.92 7.17 6.32
C ALA A 161 7.27 8.19 7.27
N ALA A 162 8.03 8.79 8.19
CA ALA A 162 7.53 9.81 9.10
C ALA A 162 7.01 11.05 8.36
N PHE A 163 7.69 11.47 7.30
CA PHE A 163 7.25 12.60 6.48
C PHE A 163 5.88 12.32 5.84
N PHE A 164 5.67 11.16 5.22
CA PHE A 164 4.39 10.84 4.60
C PHE A 164 3.27 10.67 5.63
N GLU A 165 3.55 10.03 6.77
CA GLU A 165 2.59 9.92 7.87
C GLU A 165 2.14 11.30 8.38
N LEU A 166 3.07 12.22 8.61
CA LEU A 166 2.76 13.57 9.08
C LEU A 166 2.09 14.44 8.00
N LEU A 167 2.50 14.30 6.74
CA LEU A 167 1.95 15.05 5.63
C LEU A 167 0.47 14.71 5.41
N THR A 168 0.15 13.42 5.31
CA THR A 168 -1.22 12.97 5.09
C THR A 168 -2.10 13.26 6.31
N LEU A 169 -1.57 13.05 7.53
CA LEU A 169 -2.25 13.44 8.77
C LEU A 169 -2.64 14.94 8.76
N TRP A 170 -1.73 15.79 8.33
CA TRP A 170 -1.94 17.23 8.30
C TRP A 170 -2.95 17.67 7.24
N ILE A 171 -2.92 17.06 6.05
CA ILE A 171 -3.74 17.50 4.92
C ILE A 171 -5.12 16.89 4.95
N ILE A 172 -5.20 15.57 5.19
CA ILE A 172 -6.48 14.83 5.10
C ILE A 172 -6.98 14.30 6.44
N ARG A 173 -6.27 14.59 7.53
CA ARG A 173 -6.54 14.05 8.88
C ARG A 173 -6.58 12.52 8.94
N ASP A 174 -5.89 11.88 8.02
CA ASP A 174 -5.74 10.43 7.96
C ASP A 174 -4.31 10.07 7.53
N ASN A 175 -3.87 8.86 7.87
CA ASN A 175 -2.59 8.31 7.47
C ASN A 175 -2.62 6.78 7.64
N LEU A 176 -1.54 6.09 7.26
CA LEU A 176 -1.46 4.64 7.40
C LEU A 176 -1.71 4.18 8.85
N THR A 177 -1.11 4.85 9.82
CA THR A 177 -1.25 4.49 11.24
C THR A 177 -2.70 4.61 11.71
N LEU A 178 -3.37 5.74 11.44
CA LEU A 178 -4.77 5.94 11.84
C LEU A 178 -5.71 5.01 11.07
N ASN A 179 -5.46 4.81 9.77
CA ASN A 179 -6.24 3.92 8.94
C ASN A 179 -6.24 2.49 9.50
N VAL A 180 -5.05 1.95 9.83
CA VAL A 180 -4.90 0.63 10.46
C VAL A 180 -5.61 0.58 11.83
N ILE A 181 -5.42 1.60 12.68
CA ILE A 181 -6.09 1.66 13.99
C ILE A 181 -7.61 1.64 13.80
N MET A 182 -8.16 2.51 12.96
CA MET A 182 -9.60 2.63 12.75
C MET A 182 -10.21 1.37 12.14
N LEU A 183 -9.50 0.71 11.23
CA LEU A 183 -9.96 -0.52 10.61
C LEU A 183 -10.15 -1.67 11.62
N PHE A 184 -9.16 -1.85 12.52
CA PHE A 184 -9.15 -2.96 13.49
C PHE A 184 -9.76 -2.59 14.83
N TRP A 185 -9.62 -1.34 15.26
CA TRP A 185 -10.02 -0.85 16.57
C TRP A 185 -10.57 0.57 16.49
N PRO A 186 -11.79 0.77 15.97
CA PRO A 186 -12.34 2.10 15.74
C PRO A 186 -12.45 2.89 17.05
N VAL A 187 -11.87 4.08 17.05
CA VAL A 187 -11.85 5.00 18.18
C VAL A 187 -12.76 6.18 17.83
N GLU A 188 -13.85 6.33 18.56
CA GLU A 188 -14.86 7.37 18.29
C GLU A 188 -14.28 8.79 18.33
N ALA A 189 -13.35 9.08 19.23
CA ALA A 189 -12.68 10.38 19.28
C ALA A 189 -11.88 10.69 18.00
N ILE A 190 -11.23 9.69 17.39
CA ILE A 190 -10.52 9.84 16.11
C ILE A 190 -11.54 10.10 14.99
N ARG A 191 -12.62 9.32 14.96
CA ARG A 191 -13.68 9.45 13.96
C ARG A 191 -14.31 10.85 13.97
N GLN A 192 -14.64 11.37 15.15
CA GLN A 192 -15.19 12.72 15.32
C GLN A 192 -14.19 13.78 14.87
N TRP A 193 -12.92 13.64 15.24
CA TRP A 193 -11.86 14.57 14.82
C TRP A 193 -11.63 14.55 13.32
N GLN A 194 -11.67 13.39 12.69
CA GLN A 194 -11.55 13.24 11.22
C GLN A 194 -12.77 13.82 10.49
N GLY A 195 -13.98 13.63 11.03
CA GLY A 195 -15.22 14.10 10.43
C GLY A 195 -15.51 15.60 10.60
N MET A 196 -14.74 16.32 11.45
CA MET A 196 -14.85 17.77 11.65
C MET A 196 -14.07 18.61 10.63
N GLY A 197 -13.50 18.00 9.60
CA GLY A 197 -12.68 18.65 8.56
C GLY A 197 -13.42 19.04 7.31
#